data_97e57adc0172a9821ff5e71a492f2e33
#
_entry.id   97e57adc0172a9821ff5e71a492f2e33
#
_cell.length_a   1.000
_cell.length_b   1.000
_cell.length_c   1.000
_cell.angle_alpha   90.00
_cell.angle_beta   90.00
_cell.angle_gamma   90.00
#
_symmetry.space_group_name_H-M   'P 1'
#
loop_
_entity.id
_entity.type
_entity.pdbx_description
1 polymer ?
#
loop_
_entity_poly.entity_id
_entity_poly.type
_entity_poly.pdbx_seq_one_letter_code
_entity_poly.pdbx_strand_id
1 'polypeptide(L)' 'MSTLDKVRQLVPIQFKYKQDEEQLVRAGFSAQQVQQLFPDAVTTIDGILHIKLDVLQGYITQAYEELLRKN' A
#
# COMPACT_ATOMS: atom_id res chain seq x y z
N MET A 1 17.00 -2.71 5.95
CA MET A 1 15.78 -1.99 6.40
C MET A 1 14.71 -3.02 6.72
N SER A 2 14.06 -2.92 7.88
CA SER A 2 13.03 -3.87 8.29
C SER A 2 11.71 -3.61 7.58
N THR A 3 10.81 -4.59 7.62
CA THR A 3 9.48 -4.42 7.05
C THR A 3 8.74 -3.27 7.72
N LEU A 4 8.88 -3.13 9.03
CA LEU A 4 8.26 -2.01 9.76
C LEU A 4 8.77 -0.66 9.25
N ASP A 5 10.08 -0.53 9.03
CA ASP A 5 10.65 0.71 8.52
C ASP A 5 10.10 1.06 7.13
N LYS A 6 9.93 0.05 6.27
CA LYS A 6 9.35 0.26 4.94
C LYS A 6 7.88 0.66 5.02
N VAL A 7 7.10 0.00 5.86
CA VAL A 7 5.68 0.30 6.01
C VAL A 7 5.47 1.72 6.56
N ARG A 8 6.36 2.17 7.46
CA ARG A 8 6.29 3.54 7.99
C ARG A 8 6.47 4.60 6.91
N GLN A 9 7.11 4.27 5.81
CA GLN A 9 7.29 5.19 4.69
C GLN A 9 6.09 5.25 3.76
N LEU A 10 5.14 4.32 3.88
CA LEU A 10 3.92 4.36 3.11
C LEU A 10 3.03 5.47 3.64
N VAL A 11 2.65 6.39 2.76
CA VAL A 11 1.76 7.50 3.12
C VAL A 11 0.42 7.25 2.46
N PRO A 12 -0.64 7.02 3.26
CA PRO A 12 -1.98 6.85 2.68
C PRO A 12 -2.41 8.14 1.97
N ILE A 13 -3.06 7.99 0.83
CA ILE A 13 -3.62 9.11 0.11
C ILE A 13 -5.15 9.03 0.16
N GLN A 14 -5.80 10.18 0.09
CA GLN A 14 -7.24 10.25 -0.05
C GLN A 14 -7.57 10.61 -1.49
N PHE A 15 -8.58 9.96 -2.05
CA PHE A 15 -8.96 10.20 -3.43
C PHE A 15 -10.46 9.97 -3.62
N LYS A 16 -10.98 10.49 -4.72
CA LYS A 16 -12.34 10.26 -5.17
C LYS A 16 -12.28 9.73 -6.59
N TYR A 17 -13.12 8.74 -6.87
CA TYR A 17 -13.25 8.25 -8.24
C TYR A 17 -14.11 9.22 -9.03
N LYS A 18 -13.67 9.60 -10.24
CA LYS A 18 -14.43 10.50 -11.10
C LYS A 18 -15.80 9.92 -11.48
N GLN A 19 -15.89 8.60 -11.54
CA GLN A 19 -17.10 7.91 -11.94
C GLN A 19 -18.01 7.56 -10.77
N ASP A 20 -17.58 7.89 -9.55
CA ASP A 20 -18.36 7.63 -8.34
C ASP A 20 -19.41 8.74 -8.18
N GLU A 21 -20.68 8.37 -8.35
CA GLU A 21 -21.77 9.35 -8.25
C GLU A 21 -21.85 9.97 -6.85
N GLU A 22 -21.50 9.22 -5.82
CA GLU A 22 -21.55 9.69 -4.45
C GLU A 22 -20.34 10.55 -4.07
N GLN A 23 -19.28 10.52 -4.87
CA GLN A 23 -18.05 11.27 -4.62
C GLN A 23 -17.48 11.00 -3.23
N LEU A 24 -17.50 9.73 -2.82
CA LEU A 24 -16.98 9.32 -1.51
C LEU A 24 -15.47 9.46 -1.48
N VAL A 25 -14.95 10.02 -0.38
CA VAL A 25 -13.51 10.07 -0.15
C VAL A 25 -13.04 8.68 0.27
N ARG A 26 -12.02 8.18 -0.40
CA ARG A 26 -11.45 6.87 -0.14
C ARG A 26 -10.00 7.02 0.27
N ALA A 27 -9.50 6.13 1.09
CA ALA A 27 -8.10 6.08 1.47
C ALA A 27 -7.43 4.90 0.77
N GLY A 28 -6.19 5.10 0.36
CA GLY A 28 -5.42 4.06 -0.30
C GLY A 28 -3.97 4.47 -0.42
N PHE A 29 -3.22 3.75 -1.26
CA PHE A 29 -1.80 4.00 -1.44
C PHE A 29 -1.51 4.21 -2.93
N SER A 30 -0.48 5.02 -3.20
CA SER A 30 0.04 5.15 -4.55
C SER A 30 0.76 3.87 -4.95
N ALA A 31 0.42 3.29 -6.11
CA ALA A 31 1.08 2.10 -6.60
C ALA A 31 2.57 2.35 -6.87
N GLN A 32 2.93 3.56 -7.29
CA GLN A 32 4.33 3.92 -7.50
C GLN A 32 5.13 3.89 -6.20
N GLN A 33 4.57 4.39 -5.12
CA GLN A 33 5.23 4.35 -3.81
C GLN A 33 5.36 2.92 -3.30
N VAL A 34 4.32 2.12 -3.44
CA VAL A 34 4.35 0.71 -3.04
C VAL A 34 5.42 -0.03 -3.84
N GLN A 35 5.53 0.25 -5.14
CA GLN A 35 6.52 -0.39 -6.00
C GLN A 35 7.96 -0.10 -5.54
N GLN A 36 8.22 1.12 -5.08
CA GLN A 36 9.55 1.49 -4.61
C GLN A 36 9.94 0.75 -3.33
N LEU A 37 8.99 0.50 -2.46
CA LEU A 37 9.24 -0.14 -1.17
C LEU A 37 9.06 -1.66 -1.23
N PHE A 38 8.06 -2.12 -1.96
CA PHE A 38 7.70 -3.53 -2.07
C PHE A 38 7.38 -3.86 -3.53
N PRO A 39 8.41 -4.03 -4.37
CA PRO A 39 8.17 -4.26 -5.81
C PRO A 39 7.38 -5.53 -6.09
N ASP A 40 7.45 -6.53 -5.23
CA ASP A 40 6.68 -7.77 -5.38
C ASP A 40 5.19 -7.58 -5.04
N ALA A 41 4.82 -6.46 -4.44
CA ALA A 41 3.42 -6.14 -4.15
C ALA A 41 2.74 -5.35 -5.26
N VAL A 42 3.43 -5.16 -6.40
CA VAL A 42 2.89 -4.41 -7.53
C VAL A 42 3.12 -5.21 -8.80
N THR A 43 2.13 -5.23 -9.68
CA THR A 43 2.25 -5.83 -11.01
C THR A 43 1.80 -4.80 -12.05
N THR A 44 2.25 -4.98 -13.28
CA THR A 44 1.85 -4.12 -14.39
C THR A 44 0.94 -4.91 -15.33
N ILE A 45 -0.24 -4.37 -15.59
CA ILE A 45 -1.20 -4.94 -16.53
C ILE A 45 -1.54 -3.85 -17.54
N ASP A 46 -1.28 -4.11 -18.81
CA ASP A 46 -1.52 -3.15 -19.91
C ASP A 46 -0.90 -1.78 -19.63
N GLY A 47 0.30 -1.77 -19.07
CA GLY A 47 1.02 -0.53 -18.77
C GLY A 47 0.56 0.20 -17.52
N ILE A 48 -0.40 -0.36 -16.78
CA ILE A 48 -0.96 0.24 -15.59
C ILE A 48 -0.52 -0.54 -14.36
N LEU A 49 -0.03 0.18 -13.35
CA LEU A 49 0.40 -0.43 -12.10
C LEU A 49 -0.81 -0.85 -11.25
N HIS A 50 -0.78 -2.07 -10.77
CA HIS A 50 -1.81 -2.62 -9.89
C HIS A 50 -1.17 -3.11 -8.60
N ILE A 51 -1.75 -2.74 -7.46
CA ILE A 51 -1.29 -3.22 -6.16
C ILE A 51 -1.89 -4.60 -5.91
N LYS A 52 -1.02 -5.55 -5.55
CA LYS A 52 -1.45 -6.87 -5.09
C LYS A 52 -1.80 -6.75 -3.61
N LEU A 53 -3.07 -6.61 -3.32
CA LEU A 53 -3.52 -6.31 -1.96
C LEU A 53 -3.17 -7.42 -0.95
N ASP A 54 -3.20 -8.66 -1.37
CA ASP A 54 -2.85 -9.80 -0.52
C ASP A 54 -1.38 -9.75 -0.09
N VAL A 55 -0.49 -9.41 -1.03
CA VAL A 55 0.94 -9.29 -0.74
C VAL A 55 1.19 -8.09 0.17
N LEU A 56 0.60 -6.95 -0.15
CA LEU A 56 0.76 -5.75 0.68
C LEU A 56 0.22 -5.99 2.09
N GLN A 57 -0.92 -6.66 2.20
CA GLN A 57 -1.51 -6.98 3.51
C GLN A 57 -0.56 -7.84 4.35
N GLY A 58 0.14 -8.78 3.71
CA GLY A 58 1.13 -9.61 4.41
C GLY A 58 2.25 -8.77 5.01
N TYR A 59 2.78 -7.81 4.26
CA TYR A 59 3.83 -6.92 4.76
C TYR A 59 3.33 -6.04 5.90
N ILE A 60 2.12 -5.50 5.78
CA ILE A 60 1.55 -4.67 6.83
C ILE A 60 1.36 -5.49 8.11
N THR A 61 0.87 -6.71 7.99
CA THR A 61 0.70 -7.61 9.13
C THR A 61 2.05 -7.91 9.80
N GLN A 62 3.07 -8.18 9.00
CA GLN A 62 4.42 -8.43 9.53
C GLN A 62 4.95 -7.20 10.27
N ALA A 63 4.74 -6.01 9.71
CA ALA A 63 5.16 -4.77 10.34
C ALA A 63 4.44 -4.55 11.68
N TYR A 64 3.17 -4.87 11.73
CA TYR A 64 2.39 -4.78 12.96
C TYR A 64 2.94 -5.70 14.05
N GLU A 65 3.28 -6.93 13.69
CA GLU A 65 3.90 -7.86 14.63
C GLU A 65 5.26 -7.38 15.14
N GLU A 66 6.08 -6.80 14.25
CA GLU A 66 7.36 -6.23 14.65
C GLU A 66 7.16 -5.08 15.64
N LEU A 67 6.15 -4.24 15.41
CA LEU A 67 5.84 -3.14 16.30
C LEU A 67 5.44 -3.64 17.68
N LEU A 68 4.63 -4.68 17.75
CA LEU A 68 4.21 -5.26 19.03
C LEU A 68 5.38 -5.85 19.81
N ARG A 69 6.35 -6.44 19.11
CA ARG A 69 7.53 -7.02 19.77
C ARG A 69 8.46 -5.98 20.37
N LYS A 70 8.45 -4.77 19.82
CA LYS A 70 9.30 -3.69 20.31
C LYS A 70 8.75 -3.04 21.57
N ASN A 71 7.50 -3.26 21.84
CA ASN A 71 6.83 -2.72 23.01
C ASN A 71 6.69 -3.77 24.08
#